data_49cce964f2cbee01b41256f121f43ce3
#
_entry.id   49cce964f2cbee01b41256f121f43ce3
#
_cell.length_a   1.000
_cell.length_b   1.000
_cell.length_c   1.000
_cell.angle_alpha   90.00
_cell.angle_beta   90.00
_cell.angle_gamma   90.00
#
_symmetry.space_group_name_H-M   'P 1'
#
loop_
_entity.id
_entity.type
_entity.pdbx_description
1 polymer ?
#
loop_
_entity_poly.entity_id
_entity_poly.type
_entity_poly.pdbx_seq_one_letter_code
_entity_poly.pdbx_strand_id
1 'polypeptide(L)'
;RTEPLSAKGAGVAKALATKNPVSERMRSIRRVLWVILVLNLAVAAAKYVYGLMSGSASMQADGIHSVFDSAGNVVGLVGIALAARPADHSHPYGHATVETYASLVTGVLLLLAAFEVGSSAVGKLVSGVYTAEVTPVSFIVMVGTLAVNIGVTTYERRCAKRLKSEVLAADANHTLSDALVSTGVIVGLAAVALGFPMADPLMAPVVTVAILATAYDVFKPR
;
A
#
# COMPACT_ATOMS: atom_id res chain seq x y z
N ARG A 1 -53.53 36.44 7.58
CA ARG A 1 -52.91 35.08 7.61
C ARG A 1 -51.60 35.15 6.86
N THR A 2 -50.53 35.28 7.61
CA THR A 2 -49.15 35.24 7.08
C THR A 2 -48.64 33.82 7.37
N GLU A 3 -48.49 33.00 6.34
CA GLU A 3 -47.81 31.70 6.44
C GLU A 3 -46.32 31.90 6.76
N PRO A 4 -45.72 31.05 7.64
CA PRO A 4 -44.32 31.21 8.00
C PRO A 4 -43.41 30.71 6.86
N LEU A 5 -42.69 31.61 6.26
CA LEU A 5 -41.61 31.40 5.25
C LEU A 5 -40.45 30.50 5.77
N SER A 6 -40.47 30.12 7.05
CA SER A 6 -39.41 29.40 7.75
C SER A 6 -39.28 27.91 7.37
N ALA A 7 -40.39 27.20 7.10
CA ALA A 7 -40.33 25.75 6.87
C ALA A 7 -39.80 25.35 5.46
N LYS A 8 -40.07 26.17 4.43
CA LYS A 8 -39.55 25.94 3.08
C LYS A 8 -38.06 26.20 2.99
N GLY A 9 -37.54 27.21 3.69
CA GLY A 9 -36.11 27.51 3.72
C GLY A 9 -35.28 26.44 4.39
N ALA A 10 -35.76 25.84 5.49
CA ALA A 10 -35.10 24.75 6.18
C ALA A 10 -35.05 23.44 5.35
N GLY A 11 -36.13 23.16 4.60
CA GLY A 11 -36.20 22.00 3.70
C GLY A 11 -35.25 22.11 2.51
N VAL A 12 -35.14 23.29 1.92
CA VAL A 12 -34.20 23.57 0.79
C VAL A 12 -32.76 23.56 1.28
N ALA A 13 -32.45 24.15 2.44
CA ALA A 13 -31.12 24.10 3.05
C ALA A 13 -30.69 22.67 3.39
N LYS A 14 -31.61 21.85 3.91
CA LYS A 14 -31.36 20.42 4.20
C LYS A 14 -31.17 19.58 2.92
N ALA A 15 -31.92 19.87 1.85
CA ALA A 15 -31.79 19.24 0.55
C ALA A 15 -30.48 19.65 -0.19
N LEU A 16 -30.04 20.89 -0.03
CA LEU A 16 -28.75 21.38 -0.55
C LEU A 16 -27.57 20.84 0.25
N ALA A 17 -27.71 20.61 1.55
CA ALA A 17 -26.69 20.00 2.40
C ALA A 17 -26.48 18.50 2.08
N THR A 18 -27.49 17.79 1.54
CA THR A 18 -27.42 16.35 1.20
C THR A 18 -26.74 16.05 -0.15
N LYS A 19 -26.53 17.05 -0.99
CA LYS A 19 -25.85 16.93 -2.31
C LYS A 19 -24.70 17.91 -2.49
N ASN A 20 -23.77 17.93 -1.53
CA ASN A 20 -22.52 18.65 -1.77
C ASN A 20 -21.62 17.77 -2.67
N PRO A 21 -21.37 18.16 -3.95
CA PRO A 21 -20.58 17.37 -4.89
C PRO A 21 -19.15 17.09 -4.40
N VAL A 22 -18.62 17.94 -3.52
CA VAL A 22 -17.33 17.74 -2.85
C VAL A 22 -17.39 16.58 -1.89
N SER A 23 -18.48 16.44 -1.09
CA SER A 23 -18.64 15.35 -0.14
C SER A 23 -18.86 14.00 -0.82
N GLU A 24 -19.56 13.96 -1.95
CA GLU A 24 -19.77 12.75 -2.73
C GLU A 24 -18.47 12.29 -3.40
N ARG A 25 -17.69 13.24 -3.94
CA ARG A 25 -16.35 12.96 -4.47
C ARG A 25 -15.43 12.35 -3.42
N MET A 26 -15.36 12.96 -2.22
CA MET A 26 -14.52 12.45 -1.12
C MET A 26 -14.97 11.07 -0.64
N ARG A 27 -16.28 10.80 -0.56
CA ARG A 27 -16.78 9.45 -0.24
C ARG A 27 -16.38 8.43 -1.30
N SER A 28 -16.40 8.81 -2.58
CA SER A 28 -15.98 7.93 -3.67
C SER A 28 -14.50 7.61 -3.61
N ILE A 29 -13.63 8.62 -3.40
CA ILE A 29 -12.18 8.43 -3.22
C ILE A 29 -11.93 7.49 -2.04
N ARG A 30 -12.52 7.74 -0.88
CA ARG A 30 -12.35 6.91 0.31
C ARG A 30 -12.81 5.46 0.09
N ARG A 31 -13.92 5.25 -0.63
CA ARG A 31 -14.39 3.89 -0.96
C ARG A 31 -13.40 3.16 -1.85
N VAL A 32 -12.86 3.84 -2.87
CA VAL A 32 -11.84 3.28 -3.76
C VAL A 32 -10.62 2.87 -2.95
N LEU A 33 -10.08 3.75 -2.11
CA LEU A 33 -8.91 3.47 -1.26
C LEU A 33 -9.14 2.28 -0.31
N TRP A 34 -10.34 2.15 0.28
CA TRP A 34 -10.67 0.98 1.12
C TRP A 34 -10.70 -0.33 0.34
N VAL A 35 -11.28 -0.33 -0.88
CA VAL A 35 -11.31 -1.54 -1.72
C VAL A 35 -9.88 -1.94 -2.10
N ILE A 36 -9.06 -0.99 -2.49
CA ILE A 36 -7.66 -1.21 -2.85
C ILE A 36 -6.88 -1.75 -1.66
N LEU A 37 -7.01 -1.14 -0.50
CA LEU A 37 -6.36 -1.59 0.73
C LEU A 37 -6.67 -3.05 1.06
N VAL A 38 -7.95 -3.45 0.97
CA VAL A 38 -8.35 -4.86 1.22
C VAL A 38 -7.73 -5.79 0.18
N LEU A 39 -7.69 -5.40 -1.09
CA LEU A 39 -7.07 -6.21 -2.15
C LEU A 39 -5.55 -6.32 -1.93
N ASN A 40 -4.87 -5.21 -1.65
CA ASN A 40 -3.42 -5.21 -1.40
C ASN A 40 -3.06 -6.05 -0.17
N LEU A 41 -3.86 -5.97 0.91
CA LEU A 41 -3.65 -6.80 2.10
C LEU A 41 -3.86 -8.28 1.81
N ALA A 42 -4.84 -8.65 0.99
CA ALA A 42 -5.06 -10.03 0.58
C ALA A 42 -3.90 -10.55 -0.29
N VAL A 43 -3.39 -9.74 -1.22
CA VAL A 43 -2.20 -10.05 -2.02
C VAL A 43 -0.97 -10.22 -1.13
N ALA A 44 -0.74 -9.31 -0.20
CA ALA A 44 0.37 -9.35 0.75
C ALA A 44 0.33 -10.63 1.61
N ALA A 45 -0.84 -10.96 2.15
CA ALA A 45 -1.04 -12.18 2.93
C ALA A 45 -0.76 -13.44 2.10
N ALA A 46 -1.25 -13.51 0.86
CA ALA A 46 -1.02 -14.64 -0.03
C ALA A 46 0.47 -14.85 -0.32
N LYS A 47 1.22 -13.78 -0.65
CA LYS A 47 2.67 -13.82 -0.88
C LYS A 47 3.42 -14.26 0.37
N TYR A 48 3.12 -13.66 1.52
CA TYR A 48 3.83 -13.95 2.77
C TYR A 48 3.61 -15.39 3.24
N VAL A 49 2.34 -15.81 3.32
CA VAL A 49 1.99 -17.17 3.77
C VAL A 49 2.61 -18.22 2.84
N TYR A 50 2.47 -18.03 1.52
CA TYR A 50 3.05 -19.00 0.59
C TYR A 50 4.59 -18.92 0.57
N GLY A 51 5.19 -17.75 0.73
CA GLY A 51 6.62 -17.57 0.90
C GLY A 51 7.17 -18.33 2.11
N LEU A 52 6.44 -18.33 3.24
CA LEU A 52 6.78 -19.15 4.41
C LEU A 52 6.70 -20.64 4.11
N MET A 53 5.63 -21.09 3.43
CA MET A 53 5.41 -22.51 3.10
C MET A 53 6.46 -23.05 2.12
N SER A 54 6.87 -22.26 1.14
CA SER A 54 7.84 -22.63 0.11
C SER A 54 9.30 -22.43 0.54
N GLY A 55 9.56 -21.80 1.67
CA GLY A 55 10.91 -21.42 2.12
C GLY A 55 11.60 -20.35 1.26
N SER A 56 10.91 -19.77 0.24
CA SER A 56 11.47 -18.75 -0.63
C SER A 56 11.72 -17.45 0.12
N ALA A 57 12.99 -16.99 0.08
CA ALA A 57 13.40 -15.73 0.72
C ALA A 57 12.82 -14.52 0.02
N SER A 58 12.83 -14.53 -1.32
CA SER A 58 12.34 -13.42 -2.12
C SER A 58 10.82 -13.26 -2.03
N MET A 59 10.04 -14.35 -2.00
CA MET A 59 8.60 -14.29 -1.80
C MET A 59 8.22 -13.80 -0.40
N GLN A 60 8.94 -14.27 0.64
CA GLN A 60 8.74 -13.77 2.01
C GLN A 60 9.04 -12.27 2.08
N ALA A 61 10.15 -11.82 1.48
CA ALA A 61 10.56 -10.43 1.42
C ALA A 61 9.50 -9.55 0.74
N ASP A 62 9.00 -9.95 -0.43
CA ASP A 62 7.96 -9.24 -1.18
C ASP A 62 6.62 -9.24 -0.42
N GLY A 63 6.29 -10.33 0.29
CA GLY A 63 5.12 -10.40 1.16
C GLY A 63 5.20 -9.46 2.36
N ILE A 64 6.33 -9.46 3.08
CA ILE A 64 6.60 -8.53 4.20
C ILE A 64 6.51 -7.08 3.72
N HIS A 65 7.17 -6.74 2.62
CA HIS A 65 7.11 -5.43 2.02
C HIS A 65 5.65 -4.99 1.79
N SER A 66 4.87 -5.81 1.08
CA SER A 66 3.47 -5.51 0.77
C SER A 66 2.57 -5.38 2.03
N VAL A 67 2.86 -6.13 3.12
CA VAL A 67 2.15 -5.98 4.41
C VAL A 67 2.45 -4.62 5.04
N PHE A 68 3.73 -4.23 5.10
CA PHE A 68 4.12 -2.95 5.72
C PHE A 68 3.63 -1.75 4.89
N ASP A 69 3.62 -1.85 3.55
CA ASP A 69 3.03 -0.84 2.68
C ASP A 69 1.53 -0.68 2.93
N SER A 70 0.81 -1.80 3.02
CA SER A 70 -0.61 -1.79 3.37
C SER A 70 -0.86 -1.16 4.74
N ALA A 71 -0.01 -1.45 5.73
CA ALA A 71 -0.07 -0.82 7.06
C ALA A 71 0.20 0.69 6.99
N GLY A 72 1.20 1.10 6.21
CA GLY A 72 1.51 2.51 5.93
C GLY A 72 0.33 3.25 5.30
N ASN A 73 -0.36 2.63 4.34
CA ASN A 73 -1.56 3.19 3.71
C ASN A 73 -2.70 3.37 4.72
N VAL A 74 -2.90 2.43 5.66
CA VAL A 74 -3.88 2.59 6.77
C VAL A 74 -3.52 3.79 7.63
N VAL A 75 -2.25 3.88 8.06
CA VAL A 75 -1.76 4.99 8.89
C VAL A 75 -1.95 6.32 8.16
N GLY A 76 -1.62 6.39 6.86
CA GLY A 76 -1.82 7.57 6.03
C GLY A 76 -3.28 7.98 5.92
N LEU A 77 -4.18 7.03 5.63
CA LEU A 77 -5.63 7.28 5.57
C LEU A 77 -6.19 7.82 6.89
N VAL A 78 -5.78 7.22 8.02
CA VAL A 78 -6.18 7.68 9.36
C VAL A 78 -5.60 9.05 9.65
N GLY A 79 -4.32 9.28 9.32
CA GLY A 79 -3.65 10.56 9.47
C GLY A 79 -4.35 11.69 8.73
N ILE A 80 -4.66 11.49 7.45
CA ILE A 80 -5.41 12.47 6.63
C ILE A 80 -6.81 12.71 7.20
N ALA A 81 -7.51 11.66 7.64
CA ALA A 81 -8.84 11.79 8.22
C ALA A 81 -8.85 12.58 9.54
N LEU A 82 -7.80 12.45 10.35
CA LEU A 82 -7.61 13.20 11.59
C LEU A 82 -7.17 14.64 11.30
N ALA A 83 -6.23 14.83 10.37
CA ALA A 83 -5.74 16.15 9.97
C ALA A 83 -6.85 17.04 9.37
N ALA A 84 -7.86 16.44 8.74
CA ALA A 84 -9.01 17.15 8.19
C ALA A 84 -10.01 17.65 9.24
N ARG A 85 -9.80 17.35 10.55
CA ARG A 85 -10.66 17.88 11.63
C ARG A 85 -10.39 19.35 11.86
N PRO A 86 -11.43 20.17 12.08
CA PRO A 86 -11.27 21.58 12.42
C PRO A 86 -10.49 21.76 13.73
N ALA A 87 -9.90 22.94 13.92
CA ALA A 87 -9.27 23.32 15.17
C ALA A 87 -10.27 23.20 16.33
N ASP A 88 -9.82 22.67 17.46
CA ASP A 88 -10.57 22.55 18.70
C ASP A 88 -9.81 23.23 19.86
N HIS A 89 -10.40 23.21 21.07
CA HIS A 89 -9.80 23.83 22.26
C HIS A 89 -8.44 23.23 22.63
N SER A 90 -8.19 21.97 22.27
CA SER A 90 -6.92 21.26 22.54
C SER A 90 -5.89 21.48 21.43
N HIS A 91 -6.33 21.81 20.23
CA HIS A 91 -5.50 22.01 19.03
C HIS A 91 -5.88 23.31 18.30
N PRO A 92 -5.49 24.48 18.87
CA PRO A 92 -5.87 25.80 18.32
C PRO A 92 -5.34 26.06 16.90
N TYR A 93 -4.24 25.39 16.52
CA TYR A 93 -3.62 25.47 15.19
C TYR A 93 -4.08 24.38 14.21
N GLY A 94 -5.12 23.60 14.60
CA GLY A 94 -5.63 22.48 13.81
C GLY A 94 -4.81 21.20 13.98
N HIS A 95 -5.14 20.18 13.18
CA HIS A 95 -4.58 18.83 13.28
C HIS A 95 -3.57 18.50 12.17
N ALA A 96 -3.04 19.51 11.44
CA ALA A 96 -2.11 19.29 10.32
C ALA A 96 -0.85 18.50 10.72
N THR A 97 -0.38 18.66 11.95
CA THR A 97 0.78 17.92 12.50
C THR A 97 0.57 16.41 12.54
N VAL A 98 -0.69 15.93 12.58
CA VAL A 98 -1.02 14.51 12.59
C VAL A 98 -0.59 13.83 11.28
N GLU A 99 -0.66 14.52 10.14
CA GLU A 99 -0.18 14.00 8.86
C GLU A 99 1.34 13.76 8.89
N THR A 100 2.09 14.67 9.51
CA THR A 100 3.55 14.50 9.71
C THR A 100 3.87 13.31 10.59
N TYR A 101 3.14 13.11 11.69
CA TYR A 101 3.32 11.93 12.55
C TYR A 101 2.94 10.63 11.83
N ALA A 102 1.86 10.63 11.04
CA ALA A 102 1.48 9.47 10.23
C ALA A 102 2.59 9.09 9.24
N SER A 103 3.17 10.07 8.54
CA SER A 103 4.30 9.87 7.62
C SER A 103 5.53 9.32 8.36
N LEU A 104 5.85 9.86 9.54
CA LEU A 104 6.96 9.37 10.36
C LEU A 104 6.75 7.90 10.77
N VAL A 105 5.56 7.55 11.25
CA VAL A 105 5.21 6.15 11.62
C VAL A 105 5.35 5.23 10.42
N THR A 106 4.82 5.62 9.26
CA THR A 106 4.95 4.86 8.00
C THR A 106 6.43 4.65 7.64
N GLY A 107 7.24 5.69 7.69
CA GLY A 107 8.68 5.59 7.42
C GLY A 107 9.41 4.65 8.38
N VAL A 108 9.08 4.68 9.67
CA VAL A 108 9.66 3.76 10.67
C VAL A 108 9.23 2.31 10.39
N LEU A 109 7.96 2.07 10.04
CA LEU A 109 7.49 0.73 9.67
C LEU A 109 8.26 0.18 8.46
N LEU A 110 8.49 0.99 7.43
CA LEU A 110 9.27 0.59 6.26
C LEU A 110 10.72 0.30 6.60
N LEU A 111 11.36 1.08 7.50
CA LEU A 111 12.72 0.78 7.96
C LEU A 111 12.80 -0.53 8.74
N LEU A 112 11.80 -0.84 9.57
CA LEU A 112 11.71 -2.12 10.26
C LEU A 112 11.55 -3.29 9.28
N ALA A 113 10.70 -3.13 8.26
CA ALA A 113 10.56 -4.12 7.20
C ALA A 113 11.87 -4.34 6.44
N ALA A 114 12.57 -3.27 6.06
CA ALA A 114 13.87 -3.37 5.39
C ALA A 114 14.92 -4.07 6.26
N PHE A 115 14.94 -3.81 7.56
CA PHE A 115 15.84 -4.48 8.50
C PHE A 115 15.52 -5.98 8.61
N GLU A 116 14.25 -6.35 8.75
CA GLU A 116 13.83 -7.74 8.86
C GLU A 116 14.15 -8.52 7.59
N VAL A 117 13.75 -8.01 6.43
CA VAL A 117 14.03 -8.62 5.13
C VAL A 117 15.54 -8.72 4.87
N GLY A 118 16.27 -7.62 5.09
CA GLY A 118 17.71 -7.56 4.87
C GLY A 118 18.47 -8.51 5.78
N SER A 119 18.16 -8.56 7.07
CA SER A 119 18.81 -9.47 8.03
C SER A 119 18.53 -10.94 7.72
N SER A 120 17.29 -11.27 7.35
CA SER A 120 16.91 -12.63 6.90
C SER A 120 17.66 -13.04 5.63
N ALA A 121 17.76 -12.15 4.65
CA ALA A 121 18.48 -12.40 3.40
C ALA A 121 19.97 -12.65 3.64
N VAL A 122 20.62 -11.81 4.44
CA VAL A 122 22.03 -11.98 4.82
C VAL A 122 22.22 -13.30 5.58
N GLY A 123 21.35 -13.63 6.53
CA GLY A 123 21.38 -14.87 7.27
C GLY A 123 21.34 -16.11 6.36
N LYS A 124 20.44 -16.11 5.36
CA LYS A 124 20.32 -17.21 4.37
C LYS A 124 21.56 -17.30 3.46
N LEU A 125 22.10 -16.16 3.02
CA LEU A 125 23.30 -16.12 2.18
C LEU A 125 24.55 -16.62 2.93
N VAL A 126 24.71 -16.22 4.20
CA VAL A 126 25.85 -16.63 5.04
C VAL A 126 25.77 -18.10 5.44
N SER A 127 24.57 -18.58 5.76
CA SER A 127 24.36 -19.99 6.13
C SER A 127 24.55 -20.97 4.96
N GLY A 128 24.46 -20.48 3.71
CA GLY A 128 24.52 -21.33 2.51
C GLY A 128 23.35 -22.30 2.38
N VAL A 129 22.32 -22.15 3.23
CA VAL A 129 21.13 -23.04 3.22
C VAL A 129 20.08 -22.42 2.30
N TYR A 130 19.96 -22.99 1.12
CA TYR A 130 18.96 -22.56 0.12
C TYR A 130 17.83 -23.57 0.08
N THR A 131 16.74 -23.27 0.78
CA THR A 131 15.60 -24.20 0.99
C THR A 131 14.38 -23.86 0.16
N ALA A 132 14.51 -22.95 -0.81
CA ALA A 132 13.38 -22.55 -1.63
C ALA A 132 12.88 -23.74 -2.49
N GLU A 133 11.70 -24.25 -2.16
CA GLU A 133 11.00 -25.23 -2.99
C GLU A 133 10.13 -24.49 -4.01
N VAL A 134 10.68 -24.30 -5.21
CA VAL A 134 9.95 -23.66 -6.31
C VAL A 134 9.07 -24.70 -6.99
N THR A 135 7.77 -24.57 -6.79
CA THR A 135 6.74 -25.42 -7.38
C THR A 135 5.92 -24.64 -8.41
N PRO A 136 5.15 -25.29 -9.28
CA PRO A 136 4.20 -24.61 -10.14
C PRO A 136 3.23 -23.70 -9.37
N VAL A 137 2.90 -24.04 -8.12
CA VAL A 137 2.04 -23.24 -7.24
C VAL A 137 2.72 -21.92 -6.87
N SER A 138 4.06 -21.89 -6.68
CA SER A 138 4.81 -20.64 -6.44
C SER A 138 4.57 -19.63 -7.58
N PHE A 139 4.65 -20.10 -8.84
CA PHE A 139 4.39 -19.27 -10.00
C PHE A 139 2.93 -18.85 -10.08
N ILE A 140 1.97 -19.75 -9.82
CA ILE A 140 0.55 -19.42 -9.84
C ILE A 140 0.24 -18.31 -8.82
N VAL A 141 0.78 -18.41 -7.61
CA VAL A 141 0.60 -17.39 -6.56
C VAL A 141 1.22 -16.06 -7.00
N MET A 142 2.49 -16.07 -7.45
CA MET A 142 3.19 -14.83 -7.82
C MET A 142 2.60 -14.17 -9.06
N VAL A 143 2.29 -14.93 -10.11
CA VAL A 143 1.67 -14.38 -11.33
C VAL A 143 0.23 -13.94 -11.04
N GLY A 144 -0.51 -14.67 -10.21
CA GLY A 144 -1.85 -14.30 -9.78
C GLY A 144 -1.87 -12.98 -9.00
N THR A 145 -0.96 -12.84 -8.01
CA THR A 145 -0.84 -11.59 -7.23
C THR A 145 -0.35 -10.43 -8.09
N LEU A 146 0.58 -10.67 -9.02
CA LEU A 146 1.01 -9.65 -9.99
C LEU A 146 -0.15 -9.19 -10.89
N ALA A 147 -0.97 -10.13 -11.39
CA ALA A 147 -2.15 -9.79 -12.19
C ALA A 147 -3.16 -8.95 -11.41
N VAL A 148 -3.37 -9.27 -10.12
CA VAL A 148 -4.21 -8.46 -9.23
C VAL A 148 -3.61 -7.06 -9.07
N ASN A 149 -2.31 -6.90 -8.80
CA ASN A 149 -1.65 -5.60 -8.65
C ASN A 149 -1.76 -4.75 -9.92
N ILE A 150 -1.58 -5.33 -11.12
CA ILE A 150 -1.78 -4.65 -12.39
C ILE A 150 -3.25 -4.21 -12.57
N GLY A 151 -4.19 -5.08 -12.20
CA GLY A 151 -5.62 -4.77 -12.19
C GLY A 151 -5.96 -3.61 -11.26
N VAL A 152 -5.44 -3.63 -10.03
CA VAL A 152 -5.58 -2.57 -9.03
C VAL A 152 -5.01 -1.26 -9.57
N THR A 153 -3.74 -1.24 -10.02
CA THR A 153 -3.10 -0.05 -10.61
C THR A 153 -3.92 0.54 -11.76
N THR A 154 -4.45 -0.31 -12.63
CA THR A 154 -5.27 0.13 -13.77
C THR A 154 -6.59 0.76 -13.29
N TYR A 155 -7.22 0.14 -12.30
CA TYR A 155 -8.44 0.64 -11.69
C TYR A 155 -8.21 1.99 -10.98
N GLU A 156 -7.14 2.09 -10.18
CA GLU A 156 -6.71 3.32 -9.49
C GLU A 156 -6.49 4.47 -10.47
N ARG A 157 -5.71 4.22 -11.55
CA ARG A 157 -5.44 5.23 -12.57
C ARG A 157 -6.72 5.74 -13.25
N ARG A 158 -7.68 4.84 -13.51
CA ARG A 158 -8.98 5.23 -14.07
C ARG A 158 -9.78 6.09 -13.07
N CYS A 159 -9.80 5.68 -11.80
CA CYS A 159 -10.48 6.42 -10.74
C CYS A 159 -9.79 7.77 -10.47
N ALA A 160 -8.45 7.82 -10.45
CA ALA A 160 -7.67 9.05 -10.31
C ALA A 160 -8.02 10.09 -11.38
N LYS A 161 -8.05 9.68 -12.64
CA LYS A 161 -8.46 10.54 -13.77
C LYS A 161 -9.91 10.99 -13.66
N ARG A 162 -10.83 10.08 -13.33
CA ARG A 162 -12.27 10.38 -13.23
C ARG A 162 -12.58 11.32 -12.07
N LEU A 163 -11.93 11.11 -10.92
CA LEU A 163 -12.16 11.86 -9.69
C LEU A 163 -11.18 13.04 -9.57
N LYS A 164 -10.26 13.23 -10.52
CA LYS A 164 -9.20 14.26 -10.50
C LYS A 164 -8.46 14.25 -9.15
N SER A 165 -8.06 13.06 -8.68
CA SER A 165 -7.44 12.84 -7.38
C SER A 165 -5.96 12.53 -7.53
N GLU A 166 -5.10 13.44 -7.03
CA GLU A 166 -3.66 13.23 -6.98
C GLU A 166 -3.26 12.13 -6.02
N VAL A 167 -4.02 11.95 -4.94
CA VAL A 167 -3.79 10.86 -3.96
C VAL A 167 -3.92 9.50 -4.63
N LEU A 168 -5.01 9.27 -5.40
CA LEU A 168 -5.18 8.01 -6.14
C LEU A 168 -4.14 7.84 -7.25
N ALA A 169 -3.66 8.92 -7.86
CA ALA A 169 -2.60 8.84 -8.86
C ALA A 169 -1.26 8.45 -8.24
N ALA A 170 -0.94 8.98 -7.07
CA ALA A 170 0.26 8.63 -6.32
C ALA A 170 0.21 7.16 -5.85
N ASP A 171 -0.92 6.72 -5.30
CA ASP A 171 -1.15 5.33 -4.86
C ASP A 171 -0.98 4.35 -6.03
N ALA A 172 -1.58 4.66 -7.20
CA ALA A 172 -1.43 3.85 -8.42
C ALA A 172 0.04 3.73 -8.91
N ASN A 173 0.86 4.75 -8.72
CA ASN A 173 2.28 4.69 -9.05
C ASN A 173 3.05 3.83 -8.05
N HIS A 174 2.69 3.86 -6.76
CA HIS A 174 3.24 3.00 -5.74
C HIS A 174 2.92 1.53 -6.02
N THR A 175 1.65 1.20 -6.24
CA THR A 175 1.21 -0.17 -6.60
C THR A 175 1.90 -0.69 -7.87
N LEU A 176 2.21 0.19 -8.83
CA LEU A 176 3.00 -0.20 -10.01
C LEU A 176 4.44 -0.55 -9.64
N SER A 177 5.05 0.19 -8.72
CA SER A 177 6.41 -0.13 -8.24
C SER A 177 6.45 -1.49 -7.55
N ASP A 178 5.43 -1.83 -6.75
CA ASP A 178 5.28 -3.15 -6.13
C ASP A 178 5.14 -4.27 -7.18
N ALA A 179 4.41 -4.01 -8.26
CA ALA A 179 4.29 -4.95 -9.37
C ALA A 179 5.65 -5.20 -10.06
N LEU A 180 6.52 -4.17 -10.18
CA LEU A 180 7.87 -4.32 -10.71
C LEU A 180 8.76 -5.15 -9.78
N VAL A 181 8.68 -4.92 -8.46
CA VAL A 181 9.39 -5.74 -7.45
C VAL A 181 8.96 -7.19 -7.55
N SER A 182 7.65 -7.46 -7.57
CA SER A 182 7.09 -8.81 -7.71
C SER A 182 7.51 -9.49 -9.02
N THR A 183 7.66 -8.72 -10.12
CA THR A 183 8.19 -9.23 -11.39
C THR A 183 9.63 -9.70 -11.22
N GLY A 184 10.46 -8.93 -10.50
CA GLY A 184 11.83 -9.33 -10.16
C GLY A 184 11.88 -10.64 -9.36
N VAL A 185 10.98 -10.80 -8.38
CA VAL A 185 10.85 -12.05 -7.60
C VAL A 185 10.48 -13.23 -8.50
N ILE A 186 9.55 -13.06 -9.45
CA ILE A 186 9.19 -14.12 -10.42
C ILE A 186 10.41 -14.53 -11.26
N VAL A 187 11.22 -13.57 -11.70
CA VAL A 187 12.47 -13.85 -12.43
C VAL A 187 13.44 -14.63 -11.56
N GLY A 188 13.60 -14.27 -10.29
CA GLY A 188 14.41 -15.02 -9.31
C GLY A 188 13.95 -16.47 -9.13
N LEU A 189 12.64 -16.67 -8.96
CA LEU A 189 12.07 -18.02 -8.86
C LEU A 189 12.25 -18.85 -10.15
N ALA A 190 12.13 -18.20 -11.32
CA ALA A 190 12.40 -18.86 -12.59
C ALA A 190 13.86 -19.30 -12.69
N ALA A 191 14.81 -18.50 -12.24
CA ALA A 191 16.23 -18.88 -12.19
C ALA A 191 16.47 -20.06 -11.24
N VAL A 192 15.80 -20.11 -10.08
CA VAL A 192 15.85 -21.27 -9.18
C VAL A 192 15.33 -22.52 -9.88
N ALA A 193 14.20 -22.44 -10.59
CA ALA A 193 13.63 -23.55 -11.34
C ALA A 193 14.56 -24.06 -12.47
N LEU A 194 15.42 -23.19 -13.00
CA LEU A 194 16.46 -23.50 -13.99
C LEU A 194 17.75 -24.07 -13.36
N GLY A 195 17.80 -24.27 -12.05
CA GLY A 195 18.93 -24.87 -11.35
C GLY A 195 19.90 -23.87 -10.71
N PHE A 196 19.50 -22.61 -10.51
CA PHE A 196 20.29 -21.59 -9.81
C PHE A 196 19.70 -21.25 -8.43
N PRO A 197 19.86 -22.10 -7.40
CA PRO A 197 19.18 -21.93 -6.10
C PRO A 197 19.58 -20.65 -5.37
N MET A 198 20.75 -20.08 -5.66
CA MET A 198 21.18 -18.79 -5.10
C MET A 198 20.39 -17.58 -5.63
N ALA A 199 19.63 -17.74 -6.71
CA ALA A 199 18.88 -16.62 -7.29
C ALA A 199 17.78 -16.12 -6.34
N ASP A 200 17.11 -17.00 -5.61
CA ASP A 200 16.05 -16.59 -4.66
C ASP A 200 16.59 -15.71 -3.51
N PRO A 201 17.61 -16.13 -2.71
CA PRO A 201 18.13 -15.28 -1.67
C PRO A 201 18.86 -14.01 -2.21
N LEU A 202 19.32 -14.00 -3.45
CA LEU A 202 19.89 -12.80 -4.08
C LEU A 202 18.83 -11.78 -4.47
N MET A 203 17.60 -12.18 -4.72
CA MET A 203 16.50 -11.25 -4.98
C MET A 203 15.98 -10.54 -3.72
N ALA A 204 16.12 -11.12 -2.53
CA ALA A 204 15.67 -10.50 -1.29
C ALA A 204 16.40 -9.16 -0.99
N PRO A 205 17.71 -8.99 -1.18
CA PRO A 205 18.38 -7.68 -1.12
C PRO A 205 17.82 -6.66 -2.12
N VAL A 206 17.40 -7.10 -3.32
CA VAL A 206 16.78 -6.19 -4.31
C VAL A 206 15.46 -5.64 -3.76
N VAL A 207 14.64 -6.50 -3.16
CA VAL A 207 13.41 -6.09 -2.46
C VAL A 207 13.75 -5.14 -1.29
N THR A 208 14.79 -5.44 -0.50
CA THR A 208 15.24 -4.58 0.60
C THR A 208 15.60 -3.17 0.11
N VAL A 209 16.33 -3.07 -1.00
CA VAL A 209 16.68 -1.77 -1.61
C VAL A 209 15.42 -1.03 -2.06
N ALA A 210 14.44 -1.72 -2.63
CA ALA A 210 13.16 -1.12 -3.01
C ALA A 210 12.41 -0.55 -1.79
N ILE A 211 12.36 -1.30 -0.66
CA ILE A 211 11.78 -0.83 0.60
C ILE A 211 12.50 0.43 1.11
N LEU A 212 13.84 0.42 1.09
CA LEU A 212 14.63 1.57 1.54
C LEU A 212 14.41 2.80 0.64
N ALA A 213 14.25 2.61 -0.67
CA ALA A 213 13.93 3.70 -1.58
C ALA A 213 12.54 4.30 -1.27
N THR A 214 11.54 3.47 -1.01
CA THR A 214 10.20 3.92 -0.58
C THR A 214 10.27 4.66 0.76
N ALA A 215 11.00 4.13 1.75
CA ALA A 215 11.21 4.79 3.03
C ALA A 215 11.88 6.17 2.87
N TYR A 216 12.90 6.26 2.01
CA TYR A 216 13.56 7.52 1.71
C TYR A 216 12.59 8.56 1.12
N ASP A 217 11.72 8.16 0.20
CA ASP A 217 10.73 9.06 -0.40
C ASP A 217 9.69 9.57 0.62
N VAL A 218 9.38 8.77 1.65
CA VAL A 218 8.50 9.18 2.76
C VAL A 218 9.16 10.26 3.63
N PHE A 219 10.48 10.18 3.86
CA PHE A 219 11.22 11.14 4.68
C PHE A 219 11.69 12.39 3.91
N LYS A 220 11.63 12.38 2.58
CA LYS A 220 12.04 13.51 1.75
C LYS A 220 11.08 14.68 1.95
N PRO A 221 11.58 15.86 2.36
CA PRO A 221 10.74 17.04 2.52
C PRO A 221 10.11 17.42 1.17
N ARG A 222 8.79 17.60 1.18
CA ARG A 222 8.00 18.09 0.04
C ARG A 222 7.78 19.59 0.14
#